data_9f7942f767ad189550b222cf074ee24d
#
_entry.id   9f7942f767ad189550b222cf074ee24d
#
_cell.length_a   1.000
_cell.length_b   1.000
_cell.length_c   1.000
_cell.angle_alpha   90.00
_cell.angle_beta   90.00
_cell.angle_gamma   90.00
#
_symmetry.space_group_name_H-M   'P 1'
#
loop_
_entity.id
_entity.type
_entity.pdbx_description
1 polymer ?
#
loop_
_entity_poly.entity_id
_entity_poly.type
_entity_poly.pdbx_seq_one_letter_code
_entity_poly.pdbx_strand_id
1 'polypeptide(L)'
;MEFFKFTINKLFLTLFLFTLAPEVFSESPYKKTFYNSFINREMYKWGSIIHTLDTSKNTATIDQKLEVINYYYGYIGYLIGKKQHDIAGTMIIKGEKLIHQVLLASPKNATATSFKGSFLGFRMGMNKFKSFGLSRESFADINRAYTMDPQNVQALIDKGNILYYSPGLLGGDKEEALKYYLKGSRILEKNRDTDQNWVYLNLLTVIAMAYEKTDHPDQARQICEKLLHKEPNYRWMKDVYYPRILEKTK
;
A
#
# COMPACT_ATOMS: atom_id res chain seq x y z
N MET A 1 18.49 80.62 20.65
CA MET A 1 18.81 79.34 21.32
C MET A 1 17.48 78.54 21.36
N GLU A 2 17.16 77.89 20.21
CA GLU A 2 15.90 77.16 20.02
C GLU A 2 16.14 75.67 20.14
N PHE A 3 15.33 75.05 20.97
CA PHE A 3 15.37 73.60 21.19
C PHE A 3 14.56 72.89 20.09
N PHE A 4 15.23 72.06 19.28
CA PHE A 4 14.60 71.16 18.33
C PHE A 4 13.91 70.03 19.05
N LYS A 5 12.58 69.95 19.00
CA LYS A 5 11.81 68.78 19.43
C LYS A 5 11.75 67.74 18.33
N PHE A 6 12.40 66.62 18.53
CA PHE A 6 12.30 65.44 17.68
C PHE A 6 11.02 64.68 18.01
N THR A 7 10.08 64.66 17.08
CA THR A 7 8.86 63.87 17.19
C THR A 7 9.12 62.46 16.66
N ILE A 8 9.11 61.46 17.54
CA ILE A 8 9.26 60.03 17.15
C ILE A 8 7.91 59.57 16.61
N ASN A 9 7.83 59.37 15.30
CA ASN A 9 6.74 58.68 14.64
C ASN A 9 6.76 57.18 15.02
N LYS A 10 5.72 56.72 15.74
CA LYS A 10 5.49 55.31 16.01
C LYS A 10 5.07 54.63 14.74
N LEU A 11 6.02 53.94 14.07
CA LEU A 11 5.73 53.01 13.01
C LEU A 11 5.10 51.77 13.59
N PHE A 12 3.79 51.57 13.39
CA PHE A 12 3.07 50.35 13.72
C PHE A 12 3.50 49.27 12.73
N LEU A 13 4.43 48.41 13.15
CA LEU A 13 4.80 47.19 12.42
C LEU A 13 3.71 46.14 12.69
N THR A 14 2.70 46.07 11.81
CA THR A 14 1.69 45.04 11.84
C THR A 14 2.34 43.73 11.36
N LEU A 15 2.74 42.88 12.30
CA LEU A 15 3.24 41.53 12.05
C LEU A 15 2.06 40.67 11.58
N PHE A 16 1.94 40.47 10.27
CA PHE A 16 0.97 39.52 9.69
C PHE A 16 1.50 38.11 9.98
N LEU A 17 1.08 37.53 11.09
CA LEU A 17 1.25 36.12 11.37
C LEU A 17 0.37 35.35 10.37
N PHE A 18 0.97 34.91 9.26
CA PHE A 18 0.42 33.84 8.47
C PHE A 18 0.42 32.57 9.33
N THR A 19 -0.67 32.33 10.01
CA THR A 19 -0.95 30.99 10.56
C THR A 19 -1.16 30.10 9.34
N LEU A 20 -0.12 29.35 8.94
CA LEU A 20 -0.26 28.17 8.12
C LEU A 20 -1.17 27.24 8.93
N ALA A 21 -2.48 27.31 8.69
CA ALA A 21 -3.38 26.27 9.11
C ALA A 21 -2.81 24.96 8.53
N PRO A 22 -2.59 23.92 9.36
CA PRO A 22 -2.22 22.63 8.80
C PRO A 22 -3.31 22.28 7.79
N GLU A 23 -2.93 22.01 6.55
CA GLU A 23 -3.84 21.40 5.57
C GLU A 23 -4.34 20.13 6.24
N VAL A 24 -5.58 20.17 6.71
CA VAL A 24 -6.30 18.97 7.15
C VAL A 24 -6.45 18.15 5.88
N PHE A 25 -5.56 17.19 5.68
CA PHE A 25 -5.73 16.19 4.64
C PHE A 25 -7.08 15.52 4.89
N SER A 26 -8.09 15.94 4.12
CA SER A 26 -9.39 15.31 4.16
C SER A 26 -9.19 13.86 3.73
N GLU A 27 -9.34 12.93 4.68
CA GLU A 27 -9.32 11.50 4.33
C GLU A 27 -10.31 11.25 3.20
N SER A 28 -9.89 10.46 2.23
CA SER A 28 -10.73 10.08 1.11
C SER A 28 -12.06 9.49 1.63
N PRO A 29 -13.23 9.99 1.20
CA PRO A 29 -14.52 9.48 1.66
C PRO A 29 -14.71 8.00 1.31
N TYR A 30 -13.88 7.46 0.43
CA TYR A 30 -13.91 6.08 -0.01
C TYR A 30 -13.04 5.15 0.84
N LYS A 31 -12.05 5.67 1.59
CA LYS A 31 -11.12 4.87 2.44
C LYS A 31 -11.89 3.88 3.32
N LYS A 32 -12.88 4.38 4.06
CA LYS A 32 -13.73 3.55 4.94
C LYS A 32 -14.52 2.50 4.15
N THR A 33 -15.00 2.83 2.96
CA THR A 33 -15.78 1.89 2.12
C THR A 33 -14.91 0.75 1.61
N PHE A 34 -13.70 1.02 1.14
CA PHE A 34 -12.73 0.00 0.74
C PHE A 34 -12.34 -0.88 1.93
N TYR A 35 -12.02 -0.27 3.06
CA TYR A 35 -11.68 -0.98 4.28
C TYR A 35 -12.81 -1.92 4.74
N ASN A 36 -14.03 -1.41 4.84
CA ASN A 36 -15.19 -2.22 5.25
C ASN A 36 -15.43 -3.38 4.29
N SER A 37 -15.31 -3.17 2.99
CA SER A 37 -15.42 -4.24 1.99
C SER A 37 -14.32 -5.28 2.14
N PHE A 38 -13.09 -4.86 2.50
CA PHE A 38 -11.98 -5.77 2.75
C PHE A 38 -12.23 -6.66 3.97
N ILE A 39 -12.54 -6.09 5.13
CA ILE A 39 -12.76 -6.85 6.35
C ILE A 39 -13.98 -7.78 6.28
N ASN A 40 -15.02 -7.40 5.51
CA ASN A 40 -16.25 -8.18 5.32
C ASN A 40 -16.14 -9.24 4.21
N ARG A 41 -14.99 -9.42 3.55
CA ARG A 41 -14.80 -10.32 2.39
C ARG A 41 -15.64 -9.92 1.18
N GLU A 42 -15.89 -8.64 0.99
CA GLU A 42 -16.73 -8.08 -0.07
C GLU A 42 -15.90 -7.32 -1.12
N MET A 43 -14.64 -7.71 -1.35
CA MET A 43 -13.76 -7.05 -2.32
C MET A 43 -14.33 -7.06 -3.75
N TYR A 44 -15.31 -7.90 -4.06
CA TYR A 44 -16.03 -7.83 -5.33
C TYR A 44 -16.72 -6.48 -5.58
N LYS A 45 -17.01 -5.71 -4.52
CA LYS A 45 -17.55 -4.36 -4.59
C LYS A 45 -16.53 -3.30 -5.04
N TRP A 46 -15.24 -3.61 -4.94
CA TRP A 46 -14.18 -2.64 -5.23
C TRP A 46 -14.21 -2.16 -6.67
N GLY A 47 -14.59 -3.01 -7.63
CA GLY A 47 -14.67 -2.63 -9.04
C GLY A 47 -15.62 -1.46 -9.30
N SER A 48 -16.81 -1.43 -8.67
CA SER A 48 -17.77 -0.33 -8.80
C SER A 48 -17.28 0.94 -8.10
N ILE A 49 -16.65 0.80 -6.92
CA ILE A 49 -16.09 1.95 -6.17
C ILE A 49 -14.95 2.60 -6.96
N ILE A 50 -14.03 1.79 -7.50
CA ILE A 50 -12.91 2.27 -8.35
C ILE A 50 -13.48 2.98 -9.60
N HIS A 51 -14.53 2.44 -10.23
CA HIS A 51 -15.15 3.08 -11.39
C HIS A 51 -15.66 4.49 -11.03
N THR A 52 -16.30 4.65 -9.87
CA THR A 52 -16.76 5.96 -9.39
C THR A 52 -15.58 6.92 -9.15
N LEU A 53 -14.46 6.42 -8.63
CA LEU A 53 -13.23 7.21 -8.43
C LEU A 53 -12.61 7.67 -9.75
N ASP A 54 -12.54 6.80 -10.75
CA ASP A 54 -11.98 7.11 -12.07
C ASP A 54 -12.75 8.22 -12.81
N THR A 55 -14.06 8.31 -12.57
CA THR A 55 -14.96 9.29 -13.22
C THR A 55 -15.06 10.60 -12.45
N SER A 56 -14.47 10.66 -11.25
CA SER A 56 -14.52 11.82 -10.36
C SER A 56 -13.21 12.63 -10.39
N LYS A 57 -13.23 13.83 -9.76
CA LYS A 57 -12.03 14.66 -9.58
C LYS A 57 -11.00 14.07 -8.58
N ASN A 58 -11.19 12.83 -8.11
CA ASN A 58 -10.34 12.18 -7.10
C ASN A 58 -8.98 11.70 -7.61
N THR A 59 -8.57 12.08 -8.82
CA THR A 59 -7.24 11.81 -9.39
C THR A 59 -6.53 13.08 -9.82
N ALA A 60 -6.82 14.21 -9.19
CA ALA A 60 -6.21 15.49 -9.52
C ALA A 60 -4.74 15.57 -9.05
N THR A 61 -4.47 15.17 -7.80
CA THR A 61 -3.13 15.22 -7.21
C THR A 61 -2.37 13.91 -7.38
N ILE A 62 -1.04 13.93 -7.17
CA ILE A 62 -0.20 12.72 -7.14
C ILE A 62 -0.68 11.77 -6.04
N ASP A 63 -0.95 12.27 -4.84
CA ASP A 63 -1.35 11.45 -3.70
C ASP A 63 -2.70 10.77 -3.94
N GLN A 64 -3.68 11.50 -4.50
CA GLN A 64 -4.94 10.91 -4.90
C GLN A 64 -4.77 9.81 -5.96
N LYS A 65 -3.89 10.02 -6.96
CA LYS A 65 -3.58 8.98 -7.94
C LYS A 65 -2.95 7.76 -7.28
N LEU A 66 -2.00 7.94 -6.38
CA LEU A 66 -1.35 6.85 -5.64
C LEU A 66 -2.35 6.07 -4.79
N GLU A 67 -3.29 6.75 -4.14
CA GLU A 67 -4.38 6.12 -3.39
C GLU A 67 -5.24 5.24 -4.31
N VAL A 68 -5.67 5.76 -5.45
CA VAL A 68 -6.48 5.00 -6.43
C VAL A 68 -5.68 3.83 -7.02
N ILE A 69 -4.39 4.00 -7.33
CA ILE A 69 -3.50 2.92 -7.78
C ILE A 69 -3.42 1.81 -6.71
N ASN A 70 -3.36 2.18 -5.43
CA ASN A 70 -3.35 1.22 -4.34
C ASN A 70 -4.64 0.39 -4.27
N TYR A 71 -5.81 0.98 -4.56
CA TYR A 71 -7.06 0.21 -4.68
C TYR A 71 -7.08 -0.70 -5.91
N TYR A 72 -6.55 -0.25 -7.06
CA TYR A 72 -6.33 -1.12 -8.21
C TYR A 72 -5.45 -2.31 -7.85
N TYR A 73 -4.32 -2.06 -7.18
CA TYR A 73 -3.39 -3.10 -6.74
C TYR A 73 -4.10 -4.18 -5.91
N GLY A 74 -4.85 -3.80 -4.88
CA GLY A 74 -5.61 -4.75 -4.05
C GLY A 74 -6.66 -5.51 -4.85
N TYR A 75 -7.41 -4.80 -5.72
CA TYR A 75 -8.47 -5.42 -6.49
C TYR A 75 -7.96 -6.38 -7.57
N ILE A 76 -6.87 -6.03 -8.26
CA ILE A 76 -6.21 -6.93 -9.23
C ILE A 76 -5.76 -8.21 -8.55
N GLY A 77 -5.11 -8.11 -7.37
CA GLY A 77 -4.71 -9.29 -6.60
C GLY A 77 -5.91 -10.19 -6.24
N TYR A 78 -7.03 -9.59 -5.82
CA TYR A 78 -8.27 -10.31 -5.56
C TYR A 78 -8.82 -11.02 -6.81
N LEU A 79 -8.88 -10.33 -7.96
CA LEU A 79 -9.39 -10.88 -9.22
C LEU A 79 -8.53 -12.05 -9.72
N ILE A 80 -7.20 -11.94 -9.64
CA ILE A 80 -6.28 -13.02 -10.00
C ILE A 80 -6.51 -14.23 -9.09
N GLY A 81 -6.67 -14.02 -7.78
CA GLY A 81 -7.01 -15.06 -6.82
C GLY A 81 -8.36 -15.74 -7.12
N LYS A 82 -9.29 -15.03 -7.75
CA LYS A 82 -10.59 -15.54 -8.23
C LYS A 82 -10.55 -16.08 -9.66
N LYS A 83 -9.39 -16.09 -10.32
CA LYS A 83 -9.19 -16.49 -11.72
C LYS A 83 -9.99 -15.65 -12.73
N GLN A 84 -10.34 -14.41 -12.38
CA GLN A 84 -11.06 -13.45 -13.23
C GLN A 84 -10.06 -12.63 -14.04
N HIS A 85 -9.29 -13.31 -14.90
CA HIS A 85 -8.11 -12.74 -15.57
C HIS A 85 -8.46 -11.63 -16.58
N ASP A 86 -9.60 -11.71 -17.26
CA ASP A 86 -10.02 -10.67 -18.23
C ASP A 86 -10.31 -9.33 -17.52
N ILE A 87 -11.03 -9.39 -16.41
CA ILE A 87 -11.30 -8.20 -15.61
C ILE A 87 -10.00 -7.68 -15.00
N ALA A 88 -9.15 -8.57 -14.46
CA ALA A 88 -7.84 -8.19 -13.92
C ALA A 88 -6.99 -7.48 -14.98
N GLY A 89 -6.95 -7.99 -16.21
CA GLY A 89 -6.24 -7.37 -17.34
C GLY A 89 -6.72 -5.95 -17.63
N THR A 90 -8.03 -5.74 -17.62
CA THR A 90 -8.62 -4.40 -17.79
C THR A 90 -8.22 -3.46 -16.65
N MET A 91 -8.24 -3.94 -15.40
CA MET A 91 -7.84 -3.13 -14.23
C MET A 91 -6.35 -2.80 -14.25
N ILE A 92 -5.49 -3.73 -14.70
CA ILE A 92 -4.06 -3.49 -14.90
C ILE A 92 -3.84 -2.33 -15.87
N ILE A 93 -4.47 -2.33 -17.04
CA ILE A 93 -4.32 -1.26 -18.05
C ILE A 93 -4.70 0.10 -17.46
N LYS A 94 -5.81 0.18 -16.73
CA LYS A 94 -6.27 1.43 -16.11
C LYS A 94 -5.29 1.92 -15.01
N GLY A 95 -4.85 1.04 -14.14
CA GLY A 95 -3.88 1.39 -13.10
C GLY A 95 -2.53 1.80 -13.68
N GLU A 96 -2.02 1.12 -14.71
CA GLU A 96 -0.79 1.50 -15.42
C GLU A 96 -0.87 2.91 -16.02
N LYS A 97 -2.05 3.32 -16.52
CA LYS A 97 -2.26 4.69 -17.01
C LYS A 97 -2.06 5.72 -15.90
N LEU A 98 -2.58 5.47 -14.70
CA LEU A 98 -2.36 6.36 -13.55
C LEU A 98 -0.90 6.34 -13.08
N ILE A 99 -0.27 5.16 -13.02
CA ILE A 99 1.16 5.02 -12.70
C ILE A 99 2.01 5.86 -13.67
N HIS A 100 1.72 5.76 -14.96
CA HIS A 100 2.42 6.55 -15.98
C HIS A 100 2.26 8.07 -15.76
N GLN A 101 1.04 8.54 -15.44
CA GLN A 101 0.80 9.95 -15.13
C GLN A 101 1.59 10.42 -13.90
N VAL A 102 1.67 9.60 -12.84
CA VAL A 102 2.47 9.92 -11.66
C VAL A 102 3.95 10.00 -12.02
N LEU A 103 4.48 9.04 -12.77
CA LEU A 103 5.89 9.01 -13.15
C LEU A 103 6.28 10.11 -14.14
N LEU A 104 5.36 10.58 -14.99
CA LEU A 104 5.58 11.78 -15.81
C LEU A 104 5.71 13.04 -14.96
N ALA A 105 4.87 13.21 -13.95
CA ALA A 105 4.89 14.37 -13.06
C ALA A 105 6.00 14.28 -11.99
N SER A 106 6.36 13.08 -11.57
CA SER A 106 7.37 12.81 -10.54
C SER A 106 8.19 11.56 -10.89
N PRO A 107 9.23 11.69 -11.74
CA PRO A 107 10.01 10.55 -12.24
C PRO A 107 10.75 9.72 -11.16
N LYS A 108 10.97 10.33 -9.99
CA LYS A 108 11.63 9.69 -8.82
C LYS A 108 10.64 9.25 -7.74
N ASN A 109 9.36 9.09 -8.06
CA ASN A 109 8.37 8.62 -7.12
C ASN A 109 8.55 7.12 -6.85
N ALA A 110 9.06 6.77 -5.67
CA ALA A 110 9.36 5.40 -5.27
C ALA A 110 8.09 4.52 -5.25
N THR A 111 6.97 5.03 -4.73
CA THR A 111 5.69 4.31 -4.65
C THR A 111 5.17 3.94 -6.04
N ALA A 112 5.13 4.90 -6.97
CA ALA A 112 4.69 4.65 -8.35
C ALA A 112 5.64 3.70 -9.10
N THR A 113 6.95 3.81 -8.84
CA THR A 113 7.95 2.89 -9.41
C THR A 113 7.76 1.46 -8.90
N SER A 114 7.45 1.29 -7.61
CA SER A 114 7.13 -0.01 -7.02
C SER A 114 5.86 -0.60 -7.63
N PHE A 115 4.78 0.18 -7.71
CA PHE A 115 3.54 -0.26 -8.36
C PHE A 115 3.77 -0.66 -9.83
N LYS A 116 4.60 0.07 -10.59
CA LYS A 116 4.95 -0.32 -11.97
C LYS A 116 5.52 -1.74 -12.00
N GLY A 117 6.48 -2.05 -11.15
CA GLY A 117 7.05 -3.39 -11.03
C GLY A 117 6.01 -4.45 -10.62
N SER A 118 5.15 -4.13 -9.65
CA SER A 118 4.12 -5.07 -9.18
C SER A 118 3.05 -5.37 -10.23
N PHE A 119 2.66 -4.39 -11.03
CA PHE A 119 1.70 -4.60 -12.12
C PHE A 119 2.28 -5.50 -13.23
N LEU A 120 3.59 -5.42 -13.50
CA LEU A 120 4.28 -6.41 -14.33
C LEU A 120 4.22 -7.81 -13.69
N GLY A 121 4.40 -7.89 -12.37
CA GLY A 121 4.22 -9.12 -11.59
C GLY A 121 2.82 -9.73 -11.74
N PHE A 122 1.77 -8.92 -11.72
CA PHE A 122 0.40 -9.38 -11.97
C PHE A 122 0.22 -9.94 -13.39
N ARG A 123 0.79 -9.30 -14.41
CA ARG A 123 0.77 -9.81 -15.79
C ARG A 123 1.45 -11.19 -15.89
N MET A 124 2.55 -11.39 -15.17
CA MET A 124 3.22 -12.70 -15.10
C MET A 124 2.34 -13.76 -14.44
N GLY A 125 1.66 -13.41 -13.34
CA GLY A 125 0.76 -14.32 -12.62
C GLY A 125 -0.42 -14.81 -13.47
N MET A 126 -0.89 -13.99 -14.42
CA MET A 126 -1.96 -14.33 -15.34
C MET A 126 -1.48 -15.15 -16.56
N ASN A 127 -0.24 -14.99 -17.01
CA ASN A 127 0.29 -15.65 -18.19
C ASN A 127 1.74 -16.12 -17.99
N LYS A 128 1.87 -17.38 -17.59
CA LYS A 128 3.18 -17.99 -17.30
C LYS A 128 4.15 -18.03 -18.49
N PHE A 129 3.66 -18.03 -19.73
CA PHE A 129 4.50 -18.08 -20.92
C PHE A 129 5.20 -16.74 -21.23
N LYS A 130 4.67 -15.60 -20.77
CA LYS A 130 5.29 -14.28 -20.94
C LYS A 130 6.17 -13.88 -19.75
N SER A 131 6.37 -14.76 -18.78
CA SER A 131 6.93 -14.42 -17.47
C SER A 131 8.41 -14.02 -17.50
N PHE A 132 9.23 -14.60 -18.37
CA PHE A 132 10.69 -14.45 -18.29
C PHE A 132 11.19 -13.01 -18.58
N GLY A 133 10.67 -12.37 -19.61
CA GLY A 133 11.06 -10.97 -19.93
C GLY A 133 10.51 -9.96 -18.90
N LEU A 134 9.26 -10.16 -18.46
CA LEU A 134 8.60 -9.29 -17.51
C LEU A 134 9.18 -9.39 -16.08
N SER A 135 9.71 -10.56 -15.69
CA SER A 135 10.27 -10.75 -14.35
C SER A 135 11.49 -9.87 -14.12
N ARG A 136 12.37 -9.75 -15.10
CA ARG A 136 13.57 -8.92 -15.00
C ARG A 136 13.20 -7.43 -14.82
N GLU A 137 12.24 -6.93 -15.59
CA GLU A 137 11.79 -5.55 -15.51
C GLU A 137 11.05 -5.28 -14.17
N SER A 138 10.14 -6.19 -13.77
CA SER A 138 9.45 -6.12 -12.48
C SER A 138 10.44 -6.03 -11.31
N PHE A 139 11.42 -6.92 -11.27
CA PHE A 139 12.45 -6.93 -10.20
C PHE A 139 13.33 -5.67 -10.23
N ALA A 140 13.68 -5.18 -11.42
CA ALA A 140 14.47 -3.96 -11.56
C ALA A 140 13.70 -2.73 -11.03
N ASP A 141 12.42 -2.60 -11.37
CA ASP A 141 11.59 -1.48 -10.91
C ASP A 141 11.38 -1.52 -9.39
N ILE A 142 11.08 -2.68 -8.80
CA ILE A 142 10.90 -2.81 -7.35
C ILE A 142 12.22 -2.56 -6.61
N ASN A 143 13.35 -3.07 -7.11
CA ASN A 143 14.66 -2.79 -6.53
C ASN A 143 15.01 -1.31 -6.61
N ARG A 144 14.73 -0.66 -7.73
CA ARG A 144 14.93 0.77 -7.91
C ARG A 144 14.07 1.58 -6.95
N ALA A 145 12.80 1.23 -6.77
CA ALA A 145 11.91 1.87 -5.81
C ALA A 145 12.47 1.78 -4.38
N TYR A 146 12.91 0.60 -3.97
CA TYR A 146 13.52 0.40 -2.66
C TYR A 146 14.84 1.19 -2.49
N THR A 147 15.65 1.29 -3.54
CA THR A 147 16.88 2.10 -3.50
C THR A 147 16.58 3.61 -3.42
N MET A 148 15.54 4.09 -4.09
CA MET A 148 15.09 5.49 -4.00
C MET A 148 14.63 5.84 -2.59
N ASP A 149 13.86 4.95 -1.95
CA ASP A 149 13.34 5.14 -0.59
C ASP A 149 13.26 3.80 0.15
N PRO A 150 14.28 3.45 0.97
CA PRO A 150 14.29 2.22 1.74
C PRO A 150 13.26 2.15 2.88
N GLN A 151 12.53 3.25 3.14
CA GLN A 151 11.42 3.29 4.09
C GLN A 151 10.05 3.30 3.40
N ASN A 152 10.00 3.28 2.08
CA ASN A 152 8.75 3.22 1.34
C ASN A 152 8.02 1.90 1.60
N VAL A 153 6.83 2.00 2.20
CA VAL A 153 6.06 0.82 2.62
C VAL A 153 5.68 -0.05 1.42
N GLN A 154 5.27 0.55 0.29
CA GLN A 154 4.91 -0.22 -0.90
C GLN A 154 6.13 -0.96 -1.47
N ALA A 155 7.28 -0.31 -1.55
CA ALA A 155 8.51 -0.96 -2.02
C ALA A 155 8.95 -2.11 -1.11
N LEU A 156 8.76 -1.97 0.21
CA LEU A 156 9.02 -3.06 1.17
C LEU A 156 8.06 -4.23 0.98
N ILE A 157 6.77 -3.97 0.81
CA ILE A 157 5.77 -5.02 0.53
C ILE A 157 6.13 -5.76 -0.75
N ASP A 158 6.44 -5.04 -1.83
CA ASP A 158 6.72 -5.65 -3.13
C ASP A 158 8.05 -6.41 -3.16
N LYS A 159 9.08 -5.93 -2.43
CA LYS A 159 10.32 -6.71 -2.18
C LYS A 159 10.01 -8.01 -1.47
N GLY A 160 9.20 -7.95 -0.42
CA GLY A 160 8.75 -9.14 0.28
C GLY A 160 7.96 -10.08 -0.64
N ASN A 161 7.06 -9.55 -1.47
CA ASN A 161 6.27 -10.35 -2.41
C ASN A 161 7.14 -11.08 -3.43
N ILE A 162 8.15 -10.42 -4.01
CA ILE A 162 9.12 -11.08 -4.91
C ILE A 162 9.74 -12.29 -4.21
N LEU A 163 10.27 -12.10 -3.01
CA LEU A 163 10.96 -13.15 -2.27
C LEU A 163 10.01 -14.26 -1.83
N TYR A 164 8.80 -13.90 -1.41
CA TYR A 164 7.82 -14.86 -0.89
C TYR A 164 7.23 -15.76 -1.98
N TYR A 165 6.91 -15.20 -3.16
CA TYR A 165 6.22 -15.93 -4.22
C TYR A 165 7.15 -16.54 -5.26
N SER A 166 8.42 -16.13 -5.33
CA SER A 166 9.39 -16.77 -6.24
C SER A 166 9.76 -18.16 -5.75
N PRO A 167 9.99 -19.12 -6.67
CA PRO A 167 10.65 -20.37 -6.33
C PRO A 167 12.06 -20.13 -5.78
N GLY A 168 12.52 -20.97 -4.84
CA GLY A 168 13.86 -20.86 -4.26
C GLY A 168 14.99 -20.85 -5.31
N LEU A 169 14.88 -21.67 -6.36
CA LEU A 169 15.80 -21.70 -7.51
C LEU A 169 15.87 -20.39 -8.29
N LEU A 170 14.86 -19.52 -8.15
CA LEU A 170 14.79 -18.20 -8.78
C LEU A 170 14.98 -17.07 -7.76
N GLY A 171 15.61 -17.35 -6.62
CA GLY A 171 15.92 -16.36 -5.59
C GLY A 171 14.79 -16.10 -4.59
N GLY A 172 13.78 -16.97 -4.51
CA GLY A 172 12.75 -16.91 -3.48
C GLY A 172 13.31 -17.26 -2.10
N ASP A 173 12.98 -16.43 -1.10
CA ASP A 173 13.39 -16.60 0.30
C ASP A 173 12.30 -16.02 1.21
N LYS A 174 11.58 -16.91 1.91
CA LYS A 174 10.46 -16.51 2.76
C LYS A 174 10.90 -15.88 4.08
N GLU A 175 12.06 -16.27 4.59
CA GLU A 175 12.65 -15.64 5.78
C GLU A 175 13.08 -14.21 5.48
N GLU A 176 13.71 -13.97 4.35
CA GLU A 176 14.09 -12.63 3.94
C GLU A 176 12.84 -11.79 3.59
N ALA A 177 11.82 -12.38 2.94
CA ALA A 177 10.54 -11.73 2.70
C ALA A 177 9.90 -11.21 3.99
N LEU A 178 9.93 -12.05 5.04
CA LEU A 178 9.39 -11.71 6.36
C LEU A 178 10.05 -10.45 6.95
N LYS A 179 11.37 -10.27 6.77
CA LYS A 179 12.08 -9.07 7.26
C LYS A 179 11.58 -7.79 6.60
N TYR A 180 11.32 -7.81 5.29
CA TYR A 180 10.74 -6.68 4.56
C TYR A 180 9.32 -6.37 5.03
N TYR A 181 8.49 -7.37 5.18
CA TYR A 181 7.11 -7.20 5.67
C TYR A 181 7.07 -6.63 7.09
N LEU A 182 7.90 -7.16 8.00
CA LEU A 182 8.01 -6.66 9.37
C LEU A 182 8.53 -5.21 9.41
N LYS A 183 9.46 -4.85 8.52
CA LYS A 183 9.93 -3.46 8.41
C LYS A 183 8.80 -2.55 7.95
N GLY A 184 8.02 -2.94 6.95
CA GLY A 184 6.87 -2.18 6.46
C GLY A 184 5.80 -1.97 7.53
N SER A 185 5.42 -3.01 8.29
CA SER A 185 4.43 -2.90 9.36
C SER A 185 4.88 -1.96 10.48
N ARG A 186 6.16 -2.01 10.89
CA ARG A 186 6.71 -1.09 11.91
C ARG A 186 6.68 0.37 11.46
N ILE A 187 6.88 0.64 10.16
CA ILE A 187 6.79 2.00 9.62
C ILE A 187 5.35 2.52 9.70
N LEU A 188 4.36 1.72 9.29
CA LEU A 188 2.95 2.08 9.39
C LEU A 188 2.55 2.34 10.85
N GLU A 189 2.99 1.51 11.78
CA GLU A 189 2.73 1.65 13.21
C GLU A 189 3.38 2.92 13.79
N LYS A 190 4.65 3.17 13.44
CA LYS A 190 5.37 4.39 13.86
C LYS A 190 4.69 5.66 13.36
N ASN A 191 4.19 5.64 12.14
CA ASN A 191 3.51 6.77 11.51
C ASN A 191 2.04 6.88 11.92
N ARG A 192 1.53 5.97 12.77
CA ARG A 192 0.12 5.87 13.17
C ARG A 192 -0.85 5.69 11.98
N ASP A 193 -0.37 5.17 10.87
CA ASP A 193 -1.17 4.89 9.67
C ASP A 193 -1.70 3.44 9.69
N THR A 194 -2.47 3.13 10.72
CA THR A 194 -3.03 1.79 10.94
C THR A 194 -4.55 1.77 10.97
N ASP A 195 -5.20 2.94 11.14
CA ASP A 195 -6.64 3.02 11.29
C ASP A 195 -7.35 3.04 9.94
N GLN A 196 -8.33 2.14 9.78
CA GLN A 196 -9.03 1.94 8.50
C GLN A 196 -8.08 1.77 7.30
N ASN A 197 -6.90 1.22 7.56
CA ASN A 197 -5.88 0.97 6.55
C ASN A 197 -5.89 -0.51 6.14
N TRP A 198 -6.50 -0.82 4.98
CA TRP A 198 -6.55 -2.19 4.46
C TRP A 198 -5.17 -2.76 4.15
N VAL A 199 -4.21 -1.90 3.76
CA VAL A 199 -2.81 -2.32 3.48
C VAL A 199 -2.16 -2.84 4.73
N TYR A 200 -2.38 -2.16 5.88
CA TYR A 200 -1.85 -2.61 7.16
C TYR A 200 -2.41 -3.98 7.57
N LEU A 201 -3.74 -4.18 7.47
CA LEU A 201 -4.34 -5.47 7.78
C LEU A 201 -3.87 -6.57 6.83
N ASN A 202 -3.78 -6.27 5.53
CA ASN A 202 -3.25 -7.20 4.55
C ASN A 202 -1.79 -7.56 4.83
N LEU A 203 -0.97 -6.57 5.20
CA LEU A 203 0.44 -6.78 5.53
C LEU A 203 0.60 -7.67 6.77
N LEU A 204 -0.17 -7.44 7.84
CA LEU A 204 -0.19 -8.34 8.99
C LEU A 204 -0.64 -9.76 8.60
N THR A 205 -1.62 -9.88 7.70
CA THR A 205 -2.06 -11.17 7.17
C THR A 205 -0.92 -11.90 6.46
N VAL A 206 -0.18 -11.22 5.58
CA VAL A 206 0.96 -11.82 4.87
C VAL A 206 2.11 -12.16 5.82
N ILE A 207 2.34 -11.37 6.87
CA ILE A 207 3.32 -11.67 7.93
C ILE A 207 2.92 -12.98 8.64
N ALA A 208 1.65 -13.15 9.04
CA ALA A 208 1.19 -14.39 9.65
C ALA A 208 1.39 -15.59 8.71
N MET A 209 1.06 -15.43 7.43
CA MET A 209 1.28 -16.47 6.41
C MET A 209 2.76 -16.77 6.19
N ALA A 210 3.64 -15.78 6.25
CA ALA A 210 5.08 -15.96 6.12
C ALA A 210 5.64 -16.73 7.32
N TYR A 211 5.25 -16.39 8.54
CA TYR A 211 5.62 -17.16 9.73
C TYR A 211 5.15 -18.61 9.67
N GLU A 212 3.91 -18.86 9.22
CA GLU A 212 3.43 -20.24 9.03
C GLU A 212 4.27 -21.01 8.02
N LYS A 213 4.72 -20.35 6.94
CA LYS A 213 5.50 -20.97 5.85
C LYS A 213 6.98 -21.14 6.18
N THR A 214 7.48 -20.50 7.22
CA THR A 214 8.84 -20.63 7.74
C THR A 214 8.90 -21.44 9.04
N ASP A 215 7.83 -22.23 9.31
CA ASP A 215 7.72 -23.13 10.45
C ASP A 215 7.76 -22.42 11.81
N HIS A 216 7.14 -21.24 11.86
CA HIS A 216 6.97 -20.46 13.09
C HIS A 216 5.49 -20.24 13.43
N PRO A 217 4.70 -21.33 13.72
CA PRO A 217 3.26 -21.22 13.90
C PRO A 217 2.84 -20.38 15.12
N ASP A 218 3.64 -20.36 16.18
CA ASP A 218 3.36 -19.53 17.36
C ASP A 218 3.44 -18.04 17.04
N GLN A 219 4.42 -17.61 16.26
CA GLN A 219 4.51 -16.23 15.80
C GLN A 219 3.38 -15.89 14.83
N ALA A 220 2.99 -16.83 13.96
CA ALA A 220 1.80 -16.66 13.11
C ALA A 220 0.55 -16.44 13.95
N ARG A 221 0.36 -17.23 15.05
CA ARG A 221 -0.75 -17.07 15.99
C ARG A 221 -0.74 -15.68 16.65
N GLN A 222 0.39 -15.23 17.18
CA GLN A 222 0.52 -13.90 17.80
C GLN A 222 0.13 -12.78 16.83
N ILE A 223 0.51 -12.87 15.55
CA ILE A 223 0.11 -11.88 14.54
C ILE A 223 -1.40 -11.94 14.27
N CYS A 224 -2.00 -13.14 14.21
CA CYS A 224 -3.46 -13.28 14.08
C CYS A 224 -4.20 -12.64 15.26
N GLU A 225 -3.74 -12.87 16.49
CA GLU A 225 -4.29 -12.29 17.71
C GLU A 225 -4.18 -10.76 17.71
N LYS A 226 -2.99 -10.21 17.36
CA LYS A 226 -2.77 -8.78 17.19
C LYS A 226 -3.76 -8.18 16.17
N LEU A 227 -3.94 -8.86 15.04
CA LEU A 227 -4.81 -8.41 13.97
C LEU A 227 -6.28 -8.43 14.41
N LEU A 228 -6.75 -9.50 15.06
CA LEU A 228 -8.11 -9.61 15.57
C LEU A 228 -8.38 -8.68 16.76
N HIS A 229 -7.35 -8.32 17.54
CA HIS A 229 -7.48 -7.27 18.56
C HIS A 229 -7.68 -5.90 17.90
N LYS A 230 -6.96 -5.61 16.81
CA LYS A 230 -7.10 -4.36 16.05
C LYS A 230 -8.42 -4.27 15.28
N GLU A 231 -8.84 -5.38 14.64
CA GLU A 231 -10.07 -5.47 13.84
C GLU A 231 -10.81 -6.79 14.10
N PRO A 232 -11.65 -6.84 15.17
CA PRO A 232 -12.39 -8.05 15.53
C PRO A 232 -13.37 -8.55 14.46
N ASN A 233 -13.72 -7.68 13.52
CA ASN A 233 -14.66 -7.97 12.43
C ASN A 233 -13.98 -8.44 11.14
N TYR A 234 -12.66 -8.62 11.12
CA TYR A 234 -11.98 -9.12 9.93
C TYR A 234 -12.32 -10.60 9.70
N ARG A 235 -13.38 -10.82 8.93
CA ARG A 235 -14.02 -12.15 8.75
C ARG A 235 -13.05 -13.20 8.23
N TRP A 236 -12.21 -12.89 7.26
CA TRP A 236 -11.31 -13.92 6.71
C TRP A 236 -10.31 -14.40 7.75
N MET A 237 -9.76 -13.50 8.52
CA MET A 237 -8.84 -13.86 9.60
C MET A 237 -9.57 -14.66 10.68
N LYS A 238 -10.72 -14.19 11.16
CA LYS A 238 -11.49 -14.77 12.24
C LYS A 238 -12.06 -16.15 11.90
N ASP A 239 -12.65 -16.28 10.70
CA ASP A 239 -13.47 -17.44 10.36
C ASP A 239 -12.70 -18.52 9.58
N VAL A 240 -11.54 -18.16 8.99
CA VAL A 240 -10.81 -19.04 8.08
C VAL A 240 -9.36 -19.27 8.52
N TYR A 241 -8.59 -18.22 8.69
CA TYR A 241 -7.15 -18.38 8.85
C TYR A 241 -6.75 -18.69 10.30
N TYR A 242 -7.25 -17.93 11.27
CA TYR A 242 -6.89 -18.11 12.68
C TYR A 242 -7.29 -19.49 13.24
N PRO A 243 -8.50 -20.05 12.98
CA PRO A 243 -8.84 -21.41 13.40
C PRO A 243 -7.83 -22.45 12.90
N ARG A 244 -7.37 -22.32 11.64
CA ARG A 244 -6.35 -23.23 11.07
C ARG A 244 -4.99 -23.10 11.76
N ILE A 245 -4.61 -21.91 12.18
CA ILE A 245 -3.35 -21.70 12.91
C ILE A 245 -3.45 -22.29 14.32
N LEU A 246 -4.60 -22.15 15.00
CA LEU A 246 -4.81 -22.76 16.31
C LEU A 246 -4.67 -24.29 16.30
N GLU A 247 -5.07 -24.96 15.22
CA GLU A 247 -4.88 -26.41 15.07
C GLU A 247 -3.40 -26.80 14.97
N LYS A 248 -2.55 -25.92 14.42
CA LYS A 248 -1.10 -26.16 14.28
C LYS A 248 -0.29 -25.83 15.54
N THR A 249 -0.88 -25.12 16.49
CA THR A 249 -0.23 -24.65 17.73
C THR A 249 -0.72 -25.40 18.98
N LYS A 250 -1.49 -26.48 18.77
CA LYS A 250 -1.84 -27.47 19.81
C LYS A 250 -0.73 -28.49 19.96
#